data_2a127af54ce755ed20b6e307ac6d02b8
#
_entry.id   2a127af54ce755ed20b6e307ac6d02b8
#
_cell.length_a   1.000
_cell.length_b   1.000
_cell.length_c   1.000
_cell.angle_alpha   90.00
_cell.angle_beta   90.00
_cell.angle_gamma   90.00
#
_symmetry.space_group_name_H-M   'P 1'
#
loop_
_entity.id
_entity.type
_entity.pdbx_description
1 polymer ?
#
loop_
_entity_poly.entity_id
_entity_poly.type
_entity_poly.pdbx_seq_one_letter_code
_entity_poly.pdbx_strand_id
1 'polypeptide(L)'
;VSFRFLHTSDWHLGQSFHGQSRHVEHAAFLDWLLGQLKTLAPDALLIAGDLFDVVNPSLAAQELLYDFIVRAHEQDAALEIVMIAGNHDSGSRIELPAALLARLKTHALGRVRWVDDSADGGDAHSLDCQHLLVPLHDRDGKRRALCLAVPFLRPAEVTGLSSGEQAEQEGQAAGKAERTRSEAYRDGVARVHQQLVS
;
A
#
# COMPACT_ATOMS: atom_id res chain seq x y z
N VAL A 1 -27.75 8.08 5.69
CA VAL A 1 -26.65 8.68 4.94
C VAL A 1 -25.83 7.55 4.34
N SER A 2 -25.55 7.58 3.03
CA SER A 2 -24.71 6.58 2.35
C SER A 2 -23.24 6.90 2.61
N PHE A 3 -22.43 5.90 3.00
CA PHE A 3 -20.97 6.01 3.06
C PHE A 3 -20.42 6.17 1.65
N ARG A 4 -19.54 7.13 1.44
CA ARG A 4 -18.93 7.43 0.13
C ARG A 4 -17.41 7.38 0.23
N PHE A 5 -16.77 6.77 -0.74
CA PHE A 5 -15.33 6.84 -0.88
C PHE A 5 -14.92 7.27 -2.28
N LEU A 6 -13.78 7.92 -2.39
CA LEU A 6 -13.10 8.22 -3.62
C LEU A 6 -11.92 7.25 -3.77
N HIS A 7 -11.71 6.71 -4.96
CA HIS A 7 -10.61 5.80 -5.26
C HIS A 7 -9.70 6.38 -6.32
N THR A 8 -8.39 6.26 -6.12
CA THR A 8 -7.34 6.65 -7.06
C THR A 8 -6.16 5.72 -6.94
N SER A 9 -5.27 5.69 -7.94
CA SER A 9 -4.03 4.90 -7.96
C SER A 9 -3.00 5.53 -8.89
N ASP A 10 -1.79 4.97 -8.92
CA ASP A 10 -0.78 5.22 -9.94
C ASP A 10 -0.39 6.71 -10.07
N TRP A 11 -0.11 7.34 -8.94
CA TRP A 11 0.30 8.75 -8.91
C TRP A 11 1.71 8.96 -9.46
N HIS A 12 2.61 8.00 -9.26
CA HIS A 12 4.00 8.04 -9.71
C HIS A 12 4.69 9.35 -9.40
N LEU A 13 4.52 9.87 -8.18
CA LEU A 13 5.14 11.12 -7.75
C LEU A 13 6.66 11.05 -7.91
N GLY A 14 7.22 12.08 -8.54
CA GLY A 14 8.65 12.14 -8.85
C GLY A 14 9.02 11.59 -10.22
N GLN A 15 8.06 11.11 -11.02
CA GLN A 15 8.31 10.66 -12.38
C GLN A 15 8.87 11.79 -13.25
N SER A 16 9.72 11.42 -14.18
CA SER A 16 10.20 12.29 -15.26
C SER A 16 9.78 11.74 -16.63
N PHE A 17 9.56 12.63 -17.59
CA PHE A 17 9.25 12.28 -18.96
C PHE A 17 10.28 12.91 -19.89
N HIS A 18 11.01 12.09 -20.65
CA HIS A 18 12.12 12.53 -21.51
C HIS A 18 13.14 13.43 -20.80
N GLY A 19 13.48 13.11 -19.55
CA GLY A 19 14.42 13.86 -18.73
C GLY A 19 13.85 15.16 -18.11
N GLN A 20 12.58 15.46 -18.34
CA GLN A 20 11.89 16.59 -17.73
C GLN A 20 11.10 16.14 -16.50
N SER A 21 11.25 16.86 -15.40
CA SER A 21 10.49 16.58 -14.17
C SER A 21 9.01 16.88 -14.39
N ARG A 22 8.14 15.99 -13.94
CA ARG A 22 6.68 16.17 -13.93
C ARG A 22 6.15 16.77 -12.61
N HIS A 23 7.01 17.40 -11.86
CA HIS A 23 6.65 17.95 -10.54
C HIS A 23 5.45 18.93 -10.61
N VAL A 24 5.43 19.79 -11.64
CA VAL A 24 4.35 20.78 -11.82
C VAL A 24 3.02 20.10 -12.13
N GLU A 25 3.04 19.07 -12.98
CA GLU A 25 1.83 18.29 -13.31
C GLU A 25 1.32 17.51 -12.11
N HIS A 26 2.22 16.92 -11.33
CA HIS A 26 1.85 16.22 -10.10
C HIS A 26 1.24 17.19 -9.07
N ALA A 27 1.85 18.36 -8.86
CA ALA A 27 1.30 19.38 -7.98
C ALA A 27 -0.11 19.82 -8.43
N ALA A 28 -0.28 20.08 -9.73
CA ALA A 28 -1.57 20.47 -10.30
C ALA A 28 -2.63 19.36 -10.16
N PHE A 29 -2.24 18.09 -10.33
CA PHE A 29 -3.12 16.94 -10.11
C PHE A 29 -3.56 16.86 -8.64
N LEU A 30 -2.64 17.00 -7.69
CA LEU A 30 -2.96 16.96 -6.26
C LEU A 30 -3.86 18.13 -5.83
N ASP A 31 -3.63 19.34 -6.37
CA ASP A 31 -4.51 20.49 -6.16
C ASP A 31 -5.92 20.25 -6.71
N TRP A 32 -6.01 19.66 -7.90
CA TRP A 32 -7.30 19.25 -8.47
C TRP A 32 -8.00 18.22 -7.60
N LEU A 33 -7.26 17.21 -7.10
CA LEU A 33 -7.82 16.16 -6.25
C LEU A 33 -8.33 16.72 -4.92
N LEU A 34 -7.62 17.68 -4.30
CA LEU A 34 -8.10 18.43 -3.13
C LEU A 34 -9.43 19.15 -3.42
N GLY A 35 -9.55 19.74 -4.63
CA GLY A 35 -10.80 20.34 -5.09
C GLY A 35 -11.94 19.33 -5.21
N GLN A 36 -11.65 18.10 -5.68
CA GLN A 36 -12.63 17.01 -5.75
C GLN A 36 -13.03 16.55 -4.35
N LEU A 37 -12.09 16.37 -3.42
CA LEU A 37 -12.38 16.01 -2.03
C LEU A 37 -13.31 17.04 -1.38
N LYS A 38 -13.07 18.33 -1.58
CA LYS A 38 -13.94 19.40 -1.08
C LYS A 38 -15.34 19.34 -1.67
N THR A 39 -15.45 19.10 -2.97
CA THR A 39 -16.75 19.14 -3.69
C THR A 39 -17.58 17.90 -3.41
N LEU A 40 -16.96 16.72 -3.44
CA LEU A 40 -17.64 15.43 -3.28
C LEU A 40 -17.84 15.09 -1.81
N ALA A 41 -17.02 15.65 -0.91
CA ALA A 41 -17.01 15.39 0.52
C ALA A 41 -17.13 13.88 0.84
N PRO A 42 -16.21 13.03 0.35
CA PRO A 42 -16.26 11.60 0.65
C PRO A 42 -15.91 11.35 2.12
N ASP A 43 -16.33 10.21 2.65
CA ASP A 43 -15.94 9.76 3.98
C ASP A 43 -14.52 9.18 3.98
N ALA A 44 -14.10 8.61 2.87
CA ALA A 44 -12.74 8.05 2.72
C ALA A 44 -12.13 8.32 1.33
N LEU A 45 -10.79 8.43 1.29
CA LEU A 45 -9.96 8.39 0.09
C LEU A 45 -9.11 7.10 0.11
N LEU A 46 -9.24 6.29 -0.94
CA LEU A 46 -8.46 5.07 -1.13
C LEU A 46 -7.42 5.29 -2.22
N ILE A 47 -6.13 5.12 -1.90
CA ILE A 47 -5.00 5.27 -2.83
C ILE A 47 -4.37 3.90 -3.02
N ALA A 48 -4.66 3.28 -4.17
CA ALA A 48 -4.37 1.87 -4.42
C ALA A 48 -3.04 1.65 -5.15
N GLY A 49 -1.94 2.08 -4.51
CA GLY A 49 -0.57 1.77 -4.94
C GLY A 49 0.04 2.78 -5.91
N ASP A 50 1.33 2.57 -6.12
CA ASP A 50 2.22 3.37 -6.96
C ASP A 50 2.13 4.88 -6.67
N LEU A 51 2.28 5.19 -5.36
CA LEU A 51 2.35 6.58 -4.90
C LEU A 51 3.57 7.29 -5.47
N PHE A 52 4.71 6.59 -5.50
CA PHE A 52 5.97 7.07 -6.03
C PHE A 52 6.40 6.30 -7.27
N ASP A 53 7.15 6.95 -8.16
CA ASP A 53 7.66 6.32 -9.38
C ASP A 53 8.79 5.32 -9.13
N VAL A 54 9.49 5.45 -8.00
CA VAL A 54 10.65 4.63 -7.65
C VAL A 54 10.69 4.30 -6.16
N VAL A 55 11.33 3.19 -5.81
CA VAL A 55 11.49 2.71 -4.41
C VAL A 55 12.22 3.70 -3.49
N ASN A 56 13.01 4.62 -4.05
CA ASN A 56 13.71 5.67 -3.31
C ASN A 56 13.32 7.06 -3.86
N PRO A 57 12.13 7.58 -3.52
CA PRO A 57 11.63 8.83 -4.05
C PRO A 57 12.47 10.02 -3.58
N SER A 58 12.54 11.06 -4.42
CA SER A 58 13.17 12.34 -4.07
C SER A 58 12.43 13.01 -2.90
N LEU A 59 13.13 13.91 -2.19
CA LEU A 59 12.50 14.71 -1.13
C LEU A 59 11.31 15.50 -1.67
N ALA A 60 11.44 16.10 -2.86
CA ALA A 60 10.36 16.85 -3.48
C ALA A 60 9.11 16.02 -3.77
N ALA A 61 9.28 14.74 -4.15
CA ALA A 61 8.15 13.83 -4.34
C ALA A 61 7.47 13.48 -3.00
N GLN A 62 8.26 13.28 -1.95
CA GLN A 62 7.75 13.02 -0.60
C GLN A 62 7.02 14.25 -0.02
N GLU A 63 7.57 15.44 -0.23
CA GLU A 63 6.94 16.70 0.16
C GLU A 63 5.56 16.87 -0.48
N LEU A 64 5.41 16.55 -1.79
CA LEU A 64 4.11 16.59 -2.47
C LEU A 64 3.08 15.67 -1.79
N LEU A 65 3.46 14.44 -1.45
CA LEU A 65 2.55 13.49 -0.79
C LEU A 65 2.13 13.99 0.59
N TYR A 66 3.08 14.40 1.42
CA TYR A 66 2.77 14.80 2.79
C TYR A 66 2.04 16.14 2.86
N ASP A 67 2.38 17.10 2.00
CA ASP A 67 1.63 18.35 1.87
C ASP A 67 0.17 18.09 1.46
N PHE A 68 -0.03 17.21 0.48
CA PHE A 68 -1.39 16.80 0.08
C PHE A 68 -2.18 16.22 1.26
N ILE A 69 -1.60 15.28 2.04
CA ILE A 69 -2.27 14.65 3.19
C ILE A 69 -2.65 15.70 4.23
N VAL A 70 -1.73 16.60 4.57
CA VAL A 70 -1.98 17.68 5.53
C VAL A 70 -3.11 18.56 5.06
N ARG A 71 -3.04 19.06 3.83
CA ARG A 71 -4.06 19.95 3.23
C ARG A 71 -5.43 19.26 3.10
N ALA A 72 -5.46 17.96 2.82
CA ALA A 72 -6.71 17.21 2.79
C ALA A 72 -7.39 17.19 4.17
N HIS A 73 -6.62 16.98 5.24
CA HIS A 73 -7.13 17.00 6.61
C HIS A 73 -7.41 18.39 7.15
N GLU A 74 -6.73 19.42 6.70
CA GLU A 74 -7.08 20.81 7.00
C GLU A 74 -8.43 21.19 6.37
N GLN A 75 -8.77 20.65 5.20
CA GLN A 75 -10.08 20.85 4.57
C GLN A 75 -11.18 20.04 5.26
N ASP A 76 -10.88 18.83 5.69
CA ASP A 76 -11.82 17.91 6.30
C ASP A 76 -11.13 16.96 7.29
N ALA A 77 -11.14 17.32 8.56
CA ALA A 77 -10.54 16.51 9.63
C ALA A 77 -11.26 15.16 9.87
N ALA A 78 -12.42 14.95 9.27
CA ALA A 78 -13.15 13.68 9.36
C ALA A 78 -12.76 12.69 8.27
N LEU A 79 -12.17 13.15 7.16
CA LEU A 79 -11.73 12.31 6.05
C LEU A 79 -10.79 11.21 6.54
N GLU A 80 -11.04 9.98 6.14
CA GLU A 80 -10.11 8.87 6.33
C GLU A 80 -9.34 8.60 5.04
N ILE A 81 -8.03 8.45 5.12
CA ILE A 81 -7.17 8.13 3.97
C ILE A 81 -6.58 6.74 4.18
N VAL A 82 -6.75 5.86 3.19
CA VAL A 82 -6.07 4.56 3.15
C VAL A 82 -5.17 4.54 1.93
N MET A 83 -3.88 4.31 2.15
CA MET A 83 -2.91 4.16 1.06
C MET A 83 -2.13 2.86 1.22
N ILE A 84 -2.00 2.15 0.12
CA ILE A 84 -1.23 0.91 0.05
C ILE A 84 -0.03 1.09 -0.87
N ALA A 85 1.04 0.33 -0.64
CA ALA A 85 2.18 0.31 -1.54
C ALA A 85 1.85 -0.46 -2.82
N GLY A 86 2.26 0.08 -3.95
CA GLY A 86 2.29 -0.60 -5.26
C GLY A 86 3.63 -1.28 -5.54
N ASN A 87 3.83 -1.71 -6.79
CA ASN A 87 5.06 -2.39 -7.17
C ASN A 87 6.27 -1.44 -7.31
N HIS A 88 6.04 -0.16 -7.61
CA HIS A 88 7.09 0.88 -7.65
C HIS A 88 7.48 1.38 -6.26
N ASP A 89 6.59 1.28 -5.27
CA ASP A 89 6.81 1.77 -3.92
C ASP A 89 7.76 0.88 -3.10
N SER A 90 8.40 1.45 -2.10
CA SER A 90 9.02 0.71 -1.00
C SER A 90 8.02 0.57 0.15
N GLY A 91 7.52 -0.64 0.41
CA GLY A 91 6.54 -0.87 1.47
C GLY A 91 7.00 -0.37 2.84
N SER A 92 8.28 -0.58 3.19
CA SER A 92 8.84 -0.08 4.46
C SER A 92 8.88 1.44 4.55
N ARG A 93 9.10 2.14 3.42
CA ARG A 93 9.08 3.61 3.38
C ARG A 93 7.67 4.17 3.50
N ILE A 94 6.69 3.52 2.87
CA ILE A 94 5.27 3.89 2.99
C ILE A 94 4.82 3.74 4.45
N GLU A 95 5.24 2.68 5.15
CA GLU A 95 4.88 2.45 6.55
C GLU A 95 5.69 3.32 7.55
N LEU A 96 6.87 3.82 7.18
CA LEU A 96 7.75 4.54 8.11
C LEU A 96 7.03 5.68 8.88
N PRO A 97 6.23 6.54 8.25
CA PRO A 97 5.50 7.61 8.94
C PRO A 97 4.14 7.16 9.52
N ALA A 98 3.79 5.87 9.49
CA ALA A 98 2.44 5.39 9.83
C ALA A 98 1.94 5.87 11.20
N ALA A 99 2.82 5.90 12.22
CA ALA A 99 2.44 6.37 13.57
C ALA A 99 2.07 7.86 13.61
N LEU A 100 2.69 8.69 12.76
CA LEU A 100 2.35 10.10 12.61
C LEU A 100 1.07 10.25 11.79
N LEU A 101 0.96 9.53 10.68
CA LEU A 101 -0.17 9.57 9.77
C LEU A 101 -1.47 9.09 10.44
N ALA A 102 -1.38 8.14 11.36
CA ALA A 102 -2.54 7.67 12.14
C ALA A 102 -3.19 8.81 12.95
N ARG A 103 -2.42 9.84 13.37
CA ARG A 103 -2.98 11.03 14.03
C ARG A 103 -3.82 11.89 13.09
N LEU A 104 -3.60 11.74 11.81
CA LEU A 104 -4.36 12.36 10.72
C LEU A 104 -5.32 11.35 10.07
N LYS A 105 -5.81 10.34 10.79
CA LYS A 105 -6.71 9.30 10.23
C LYS A 105 -6.25 8.75 8.88
N THR A 106 -4.94 8.67 8.68
CA THR A 106 -4.32 8.16 7.47
C THR A 106 -3.64 6.84 7.77
N HIS A 107 -4.05 5.80 7.06
CA HIS A 107 -3.55 4.43 7.17
C HIS A 107 -2.59 4.16 6.02
N ALA A 108 -1.37 3.80 6.34
CA ALA A 108 -0.31 3.51 5.37
C ALA A 108 0.12 2.05 5.50
N LEU A 109 -0.19 1.23 4.51
CA LEU A 109 0.09 -0.20 4.52
C LEU A 109 1.03 -0.53 3.35
N GLY A 110 2.22 -0.99 3.68
CA GLY A 110 3.28 -1.22 2.69
C GLY A 110 3.60 -2.70 2.48
N ARG A 111 3.30 -3.56 3.45
CA ARG A 111 3.70 -4.97 3.43
C ARG A 111 2.68 -5.85 4.13
N VAL A 112 2.61 -7.11 3.71
CA VAL A 112 1.98 -8.16 4.51
C VAL A 112 2.89 -8.54 5.67
N ARG A 113 2.30 -8.98 6.78
CA ARG A 113 3.03 -9.46 7.96
C ARG A 113 2.65 -10.89 8.26
N TRP A 114 3.64 -11.70 8.61
CA TRP A 114 3.45 -13.08 9.03
C TRP A 114 3.71 -13.18 10.52
N VAL A 115 2.83 -13.88 11.22
CA VAL A 115 2.96 -14.19 12.64
C VAL A 115 3.46 -15.62 12.78
N ASP A 116 4.39 -15.83 13.68
CA ASP A 116 4.94 -17.13 13.99
C ASP A 116 4.03 -17.82 15.01
N ASP A 117 3.26 -18.81 14.56
CA ASP A 117 2.32 -19.56 15.40
C ASP A 117 3.00 -20.78 16.08
N SER A 118 4.33 -20.76 16.18
CA SER A 118 5.15 -21.89 16.65
C SER A 118 5.00 -22.26 18.14
N ALA A 119 3.93 -21.83 18.82
CA ALA A 119 3.63 -22.28 20.19
C ALA A 119 3.47 -23.80 20.33
N ASP A 120 3.22 -24.53 19.24
CA ASP A 120 3.05 -26.01 19.20
C ASP A 120 4.12 -26.76 18.39
N GLY A 121 5.27 -26.11 18.08
CA GLY A 121 6.43 -26.81 17.49
C GLY A 121 6.32 -27.11 15.98
N GLY A 122 5.45 -26.45 15.26
CA GLY A 122 5.32 -26.53 13.78
C GLY A 122 5.80 -25.24 13.10
N ASP A 123 6.28 -25.34 11.86
CA ASP A 123 6.63 -24.20 10.98
C ASP A 123 5.38 -23.49 10.44
N ALA A 124 4.36 -23.27 11.27
CA ALA A 124 3.12 -22.64 10.85
C ALA A 124 3.25 -21.11 10.97
N HIS A 125 3.31 -20.43 9.82
CA HIS A 125 3.18 -18.98 9.74
C HIS A 125 1.78 -18.61 9.29
N SER A 126 1.06 -17.81 10.08
CA SER A 126 -0.21 -17.23 9.69
C SER A 126 -0.06 -15.76 9.27
N LEU A 127 -0.94 -15.32 8.39
CA LEU A 127 -0.98 -13.90 7.97
C LEU A 127 -1.59 -13.07 9.10
N ASP A 128 -0.96 -11.96 9.45
CA ASP A 128 -1.57 -10.94 10.31
C ASP A 128 -2.69 -10.22 9.55
N CYS A 129 -3.85 -10.86 9.45
CA CYS A 129 -5.01 -10.31 8.77
C CYS A 129 -5.51 -9.02 9.43
N GLN A 130 -5.32 -8.86 10.75
CA GLN A 130 -5.77 -7.67 11.46
C GLN A 130 -4.99 -6.44 11.04
N HIS A 131 -3.70 -6.58 10.71
CA HIS A 131 -2.89 -5.51 10.19
C HIS A 131 -3.45 -4.92 8.88
N LEU A 132 -4.09 -5.74 8.05
CA LEU A 132 -4.61 -5.37 6.74
C LEU A 132 -6.07 -4.88 6.78
N LEU A 133 -6.76 -5.04 7.91
CA LEU A 133 -8.14 -4.63 8.08
C LEU A 133 -8.22 -3.21 8.64
N VAL A 134 -8.68 -2.28 7.81
CA VAL A 134 -8.87 -0.88 8.18
C VAL A 134 -10.37 -0.60 8.35
N PRO A 135 -10.84 -0.37 9.58
CA PRO A 135 -12.21 0.06 9.79
C PRO A 135 -12.39 1.50 9.29
N LEU A 136 -13.41 1.72 8.46
CA LEU A 136 -13.74 3.03 7.92
C LEU A 136 -15.02 3.56 8.58
N HIS A 137 -14.98 4.84 8.96
CA HIS A 137 -16.03 5.51 9.70
C HIS A 137 -16.65 6.65 8.89
N ASP A 138 -17.92 6.91 9.13
CA ASP A 138 -18.55 8.13 8.63
C ASP A 138 -18.14 9.35 9.49
N ARG A 139 -18.62 10.53 9.10
CA ARG A 139 -18.34 11.80 9.80
C ARG A 139 -18.82 11.83 11.25
N ASP A 140 -19.79 10.98 11.61
CA ASP A 140 -20.31 10.83 12.97
C ASP A 140 -19.48 9.83 13.79
N GLY A 141 -18.38 9.29 13.23
CA GLY A 141 -17.49 8.30 13.85
C GLY A 141 -18.09 6.89 13.92
N LYS A 142 -19.17 6.62 13.20
CA LYS A 142 -19.77 5.29 13.14
C LYS A 142 -19.08 4.46 12.06
N ARG A 143 -18.60 3.27 12.42
CA ARG A 143 -18.03 2.32 11.46
C ARG A 143 -19.06 1.92 10.41
N ARG A 144 -18.72 2.12 9.13
CA ARG A 144 -19.58 1.85 7.98
C ARG A 144 -19.06 0.78 7.06
N ALA A 145 -17.74 0.62 7.00
CA ALA A 145 -17.09 -0.36 6.15
C ALA A 145 -15.84 -0.92 6.82
N LEU A 146 -15.37 -2.04 6.28
CA LEU A 146 -14.03 -2.57 6.50
C LEU A 146 -13.31 -2.53 5.16
N CYS A 147 -12.16 -1.87 5.11
CA CYS A 147 -11.28 -1.90 3.97
C CYS A 147 -10.22 -2.97 4.20
N LEU A 148 -10.16 -3.96 3.32
CA LEU A 148 -9.07 -4.92 3.27
C LEU A 148 -7.98 -4.30 2.39
N ALA A 149 -6.98 -3.70 3.02
CA ALA A 149 -5.94 -2.92 2.37
C ALA A 149 -4.71 -3.78 2.09
N VAL A 150 -4.76 -4.56 1.01
CA VAL A 150 -3.68 -5.48 0.62
C VAL A 150 -2.70 -4.75 -0.30
N PRO A 151 -1.44 -4.50 0.14
CA PRO A 151 -0.42 -3.90 -0.71
C PRO A 151 0.04 -4.87 -1.80
N PHE A 152 0.86 -4.37 -2.74
CA PHE A 152 1.50 -5.22 -3.73
C PHE A 152 2.31 -6.33 -3.04
N LEU A 153 1.96 -7.57 -3.35
CA LEU A 153 2.56 -8.76 -2.76
C LEU A 153 3.88 -9.06 -3.46
N ARG A 154 5.01 -8.76 -2.82
CA ARG A 154 6.33 -9.03 -3.37
C ARG A 154 6.67 -10.52 -3.26
N PRO A 155 7.36 -11.10 -4.27
CA PRO A 155 7.75 -12.51 -4.22
C PRO A 155 8.42 -12.91 -2.91
N ALA A 156 9.38 -12.15 -2.43
CA ALA A 156 10.08 -12.42 -1.17
C ALA A 156 9.16 -12.45 0.08
N GLU A 157 8.01 -11.78 0.03
CA GLU A 157 7.07 -11.73 1.15
C GLU A 157 6.09 -12.93 1.17
N VAL A 158 5.88 -13.57 0.02
CA VAL A 158 4.83 -14.60 -0.13
C VAL A 158 5.35 -15.98 -0.46
N THR A 159 6.59 -16.13 -0.96
CA THR A 159 7.14 -17.46 -1.31
C THR A 159 7.76 -18.20 -0.12
N GLY A 160 8.04 -17.49 0.98
CA GLY A 160 8.78 -18.06 2.12
C GLY A 160 10.25 -18.38 1.84
N LEU A 161 10.76 -18.04 0.64
CA LEU A 161 12.15 -18.24 0.28
C LEU A 161 13.01 -17.11 0.86
N SER A 162 14.03 -17.48 1.64
CA SER A 162 15.02 -16.52 2.12
C SER A 162 15.88 -16.00 0.96
N SER A 163 16.41 -14.79 1.12
CA SER A 163 17.27 -14.17 0.09
C SER A 163 18.52 -15.00 -0.24
N GLY A 164 18.94 -15.90 0.68
CA GLY A 164 20.06 -16.81 0.45
C GLY A 164 19.71 -18.00 -0.47
N GLU A 165 18.51 -18.56 -0.34
CA GLU A 165 18.05 -19.68 -1.18
C GLU A 165 17.79 -19.26 -2.63
N GLN A 166 17.51 -17.96 -2.85
CA GLN A 166 17.36 -17.40 -4.20
C GLN A 166 18.70 -17.40 -5.00
N ALA A 167 19.82 -17.21 -4.32
CA ALA A 167 21.14 -17.15 -4.96
C ALA A 167 21.69 -18.55 -5.33
N GLU A 168 21.39 -19.60 -4.56
CA GLU A 168 21.88 -20.94 -4.81
C GLU A 168 21.13 -21.66 -5.97
N GLN A 169 19.90 -21.24 -6.29
CA GLN A 169 19.12 -21.81 -7.39
C GLN A 169 19.46 -21.26 -8.78
N GLU A 170 20.26 -20.20 -8.86
CA GLU A 170 20.68 -19.60 -10.14
C GLU A 170 21.61 -20.48 -10.98
N GLY A 171 22.17 -21.55 -10.42
CA GLY A 171 23.08 -22.47 -11.09
C GLY A 171 22.45 -23.67 -11.82
N GLN A 172 21.12 -23.90 -11.69
CA GLN A 172 20.45 -25.06 -12.31
C GLN A 172 19.41 -24.62 -13.35
N ALA A 173 19.62 -25.07 -14.59
CA ALA A 173 18.71 -25.01 -15.75
C ALA A 173 17.63 -23.91 -15.68
N ALA A 174 17.97 -22.70 -16.11
CA ALA A 174 17.18 -21.45 -15.95
C ALA A 174 15.67 -21.59 -16.20
N GLY A 175 15.24 -22.35 -17.19
CA GLY A 175 13.80 -22.48 -17.50
C GLY A 175 12.96 -23.29 -16.50
N LYS A 176 13.57 -24.26 -15.77
CA LYS A 176 12.85 -25.06 -14.76
C LYS A 176 12.77 -24.29 -13.44
N ALA A 177 13.83 -23.58 -13.08
CA ALA A 177 13.88 -22.72 -11.90
C ALA A 177 12.90 -21.55 -12.00
N GLU A 178 12.76 -20.94 -13.18
CA GLU A 178 11.83 -19.83 -13.42
C GLU A 178 10.36 -20.27 -13.33
N ARG A 179 9.99 -21.44 -13.84
CA ARG A 179 8.65 -22.01 -13.67
C ARG A 179 8.33 -22.27 -12.19
N THR A 180 9.28 -22.87 -11.46
CA THR A 180 9.11 -23.16 -10.03
C THR A 180 8.93 -21.88 -9.20
N ARG A 181 9.67 -20.80 -9.51
CA ARG A 181 9.54 -19.49 -8.86
C ARG A 181 8.17 -18.85 -9.16
N SER A 182 7.72 -18.91 -10.41
CA SER A 182 6.42 -18.38 -10.82
C SER A 182 5.26 -19.14 -10.15
N GLU A 183 5.38 -20.47 -10.02
CA GLU A 183 4.40 -21.30 -9.32
C GLU A 183 4.39 -20.99 -7.82
N ALA A 184 5.54 -20.91 -7.18
CA ALA A 184 5.66 -20.55 -5.76
C ALA A 184 5.08 -19.17 -5.45
N TYR A 185 5.32 -18.19 -6.33
CA TYR A 185 4.75 -16.85 -6.20
C TYR A 185 3.22 -16.88 -6.32
N ARG A 186 2.69 -17.55 -7.34
CA ARG A 186 1.25 -17.69 -7.53
C ARG A 186 0.58 -18.36 -6.35
N ASP A 187 1.17 -19.44 -5.82
CA ASP A 187 0.67 -20.19 -4.68
C ASP A 187 0.75 -19.33 -3.39
N GLY A 188 1.81 -18.54 -3.24
CA GLY A 188 1.95 -17.58 -2.16
C GLY A 188 0.88 -16.50 -2.18
N VAL A 189 0.61 -15.91 -3.34
CA VAL A 189 -0.48 -14.93 -3.53
C VAL A 189 -1.83 -15.58 -3.21
N ALA A 190 -2.09 -16.79 -3.71
CA ALA A 190 -3.33 -17.51 -3.43
C ALA A 190 -3.52 -17.76 -1.92
N ARG A 191 -2.45 -18.14 -1.23
CA ARG A 191 -2.46 -18.37 0.24
C ARG A 191 -2.84 -17.11 1.00
N VAL A 192 -2.24 -15.95 0.65
CA VAL A 192 -2.59 -14.66 1.27
C VAL A 192 -4.10 -14.41 1.11
N HIS A 193 -4.63 -14.53 -0.10
CA HIS A 193 -6.04 -14.27 -0.35
C HIS A 193 -6.98 -15.27 0.35
N GLN A 194 -6.59 -16.55 0.43
CA GLN A 194 -7.37 -17.56 1.18
C GLN A 194 -7.46 -17.25 2.67
N GLN A 195 -6.36 -16.83 3.29
CA GLN A 195 -6.36 -16.46 4.71
C GLN A 195 -7.12 -15.18 5.00
N LEU A 196 -7.24 -14.28 4.02
CA LEU A 196 -7.98 -13.01 4.17
C LEU A 196 -9.51 -13.18 4.09
N VAL A 197 -10.00 -14.27 3.48
CA VAL A 197 -11.44 -14.51 3.30
C VAL A 197 -11.98 -15.68 4.16
N SER A 198 -11.12 -16.35 4.92
CA SER A 198 -11.49 -17.37 5.88
C SER A 198 -11.86 -16.78 7.23
#